data_73817bfdc2f6bd9ca7c899622316cc3e
#
_entry.id   73817bfdc2f6bd9ca7c899622316cc3e
#
_cell.length_a   1.000
_cell.length_b   1.000
_cell.length_c   1.000
_cell.angle_alpha   90.00
_cell.angle_beta   90.00
_cell.angle_gamma   90.00
#
_symmetry.space_group_name_H-M   'P 1'
#
loop_
_entity.id
_entity.type
_entity.pdbx_description
1 polymer ?
#
loop_
_entity_poly.entity_id
_entity_poly.type
_entity_poly.pdbx_seq_one_letter_code
_entity_poly.pdbx_strand_id
1 'polypeptide(L)'
;AKLFASLDAQGVDPLVIPHGTTWGFYTPTGTTFDKHLKAENQPERYRLLEIMSGHGNSEEYRDWRSIIPNADGVSATCPSPRPDYLPMCWRAGEIIRDRCLAAGEDGPTCDARAAAARLNAANNSVAAHLTVPGTKIEEWLDAGQCRDCFLPAFGYRPGGSAQYAMALGNFDNPDAPTRFKWGFIASSDNHRARPGTGYKPVDRLRQTDAARLSAQWRQRIFPKGEPAAETRVLDPAALMNMGFAATEMERQASFWTTGGLAAVHSEGRSRDAIFDALARRETYGTSGPRILLWFN
;
A
#
# COMPACT_ATOMS: atom_id res chain seq x y z
N ALA A 1 -11.89 -6.53 -18.48
CA ALA A 1 -12.52 -7.03 -19.70
C ALA A 1 -11.87 -6.47 -20.97
N LYS A 2 -11.90 -5.15 -21.27
CA LYS A 2 -11.35 -4.59 -22.53
C LYS A 2 -9.87 -4.89 -22.76
N LEU A 3 -9.03 -4.82 -21.73
CA LEU A 3 -7.61 -5.14 -21.84
C LEU A 3 -7.39 -6.61 -22.23
N PHE A 4 -8.07 -7.54 -21.56
CA PHE A 4 -7.94 -8.96 -21.85
C PHE A 4 -8.39 -9.30 -23.27
N ALA A 5 -9.52 -8.76 -23.71
CA ALA A 5 -9.97 -8.93 -25.09
C ALA A 5 -8.93 -8.44 -26.14
N SER A 6 -8.24 -7.33 -25.83
CA SER A 6 -7.16 -6.82 -26.70
C SER A 6 -5.93 -7.74 -26.71
N LEU A 7 -5.57 -8.33 -25.58
CA LEU A 7 -4.45 -9.27 -25.47
C LEU A 7 -4.78 -10.60 -26.16
N ASP A 8 -6.00 -11.10 -25.97
CA ASP A 8 -6.50 -12.32 -26.64
C ASP A 8 -6.46 -12.18 -28.16
N ALA A 9 -6.88 -11.02 -28.68
CA ALA A 9 -6.83 -10.72 -30.12
C ALA A 9 -5.39 -10.72 -30.69
N GLN A 10 -4.38 -10.54 -29.83
CA GLN A 10 -2.97 -10.58 -30.18
C GLN A 10 -2.31 -11.94 -29.87
N GLY A 11 -3.06 -12.91 -29.36
CA GLY A 11 -2.52 -14.21 -28.96
C GLY A 11 -1.59 -14.16 -27.73
N VAL A 12 -1.77 -13.15 -26.87
CA VAL A 12 -0.96 -12.98 -25.65
C VAL A 12 -1.72 -13.55 -24.45
N ASP A 13 -1.13 -14.53 -23.77
CA ASP A 13 -1.62 -15.04 -22.46
C ASP A 13 -0.87 -14.33 -21.31
N PRO A 14 -1.49 -13.34 -20.63
CA PRO A 14 -0.83 -12.58 -19.60
C PRO A 14 -0.87 -13.26 -18.23
N LEU A 15 0.17 -13.13 -17.45
CA LEU A 15 0.11 -13.34 -16.01
C LEU A 15 -0.29 -12.04 -15.31
N VAL A 16 -1.44 -12.05 -14.67
CA VAL A 16 -1.92 -10.92 -13.87
C VAL A 16 -1.47 -11.13 -12.42
N ILE A 17 -0.73 -10.17 -11.90
CA ILE A 17 -0.17 -10.22 -10.54
C ILE A 17 -0.58 -8.95 -9.80
N PRO A 18 -1.71 -8.97 -9.05
CA PRO A 18 -2.04 -7.87 -8.15
C PRO A 18 -0.91 -7.67 -7.13
N HIS A 19 -0.59 -6.40 -6.86
CA HIS A 19 0.56 -6.00 -6.07
C HIS A 19 0.19 -4.81 -5.20
N GLY A 20 0.73 -4.74 -3.97
CA GLY A 20 0.46 -3.66 -3.03
C GLY A 20 -1.04 -3.48 -2.72
N THR A 21 -1.81 -4.55 -2.72
CA THR A 21 -3.29 -4.51 -2.76
C THR A 21 -3.93 -4.00 -1.48
N THR A 22 -3.22 -4.06 -0.35
CA THR A 22 -3.64 -3.42 0.89
C THR A 22 -3.17 -1.97 1.01
N TRP A 23 -2.31 -1.52 0.11
CA TRP A 23 -1.79 -0.16 0.13
C TRP A 23 -2.76 0.80 -0.55
N GLY A 24 -3.18 1.83 0.16
CA GLY A 24 -4.18 2.77 -0.31
C GLY A 24 -3.76 3.59 -1.54
N PHE A 25 -2.48 3.64 -1.86
CA PHE A 25 -1.99 4.27 -3.07
C PHE A 25 -2.45 3.54 -4.35
N TYR A 26 -2.33 2.21 -4.37
CA TYR A 26 -2.77 1.40 -5.51
C TYR A 26 -4.24 1.01 -5.43
N THR A 27 -4.79 0.95 -4.23
CA THR A 27 -6.16 0.50 -4.00
C THR A 27 -7.02 1.67 -3.52
N PRO A 28 -7.78 2.32 -4.40
CA PRO A 28 -8.66 3.42 -4.03
C PRO A 28 -9.67 3.04 -2.95
N THR A 29 -10.11 4.02 -2.17
CA THR A 29 -11.14 3.82 -1.14
C THR A 29 -12.38 3.15 -1.73
N GLY A 30 -12.89 2.12 -1.05
CA GLY A 30 -14.06 1.35 -1.49
C GLY A 30 -13.79 0.36 -2.62
N THR A 31 -12.54 0.17 -3.05
CA THR A 31 -12.15 -0.93 -3.95
C THR A 31 -11.79 -2.15 -3.11
N THR A 32 -12.35 -3.30 -3.46
CA THR A 32 -12.18 -4.58 -2.76
C THR A 32 -12.14 -5.72 -3.77
N PHE A 33 -11.58 -6.86 -3.39
CA PHE A 33 -11.46 -8.02 -4.30
C PHE A 33 -12.79 -8.61 -4.74
N ASP A 34 -13.87 -8.46 -3.97
CA ASP A 34 -15.19 -8.97 -4.36
C ASP A 34 -15.67 -8.43 -5.71
N LYS A 35 -15.31 -7.18 -6.03
CA LYS A 35 -15.64 -6.58 -7.33
C LYS A 35 -14.94 -7.28 -8.50
N HIS A 36 -13.80 -7.91 -8.26
CA HIS A 36 -13.03 -8.63 -9.28
C HIS A 36 -13.48 -10.09 -9.47
N LEU A 37 -14.26 -10.63 -8.53
CA LEU A 37 -14.73 -12.02 -8.59
C LEU A 37 -15.95 -12.22 -9.50
N LYS A 38 -16.43 -11.16 -10.15
CA LYS A 38 -17.50 -11.23 -11.13
C LYS A 38 -17.01 -11.80 -12.45
N ALA A 39 -17.87 -12.58 -13.13
CA ALA A 39 -17.51 -13.28 -14.37
C ALA A 39 -16.96 -12.35 -15.47
N GLU A 40 -17.53 -11.14 -15.62
CA GLU A 40 -17.06 -10.15 -16.60
C GLU A 40 -15.62 -9.67 -16.35
N ASN A 41 -15.06 -9.89 -15.16
CA ASN A 41 -13.69 -9.54 -14.82
C ASN A 41 -12.70 -10.69 -14.97
N GLN A 42 -13.18 -11.88 -15.43
CA GLN A 42 -12.35 -13.04 -15.73
C GLN A 42 -11.44 -13.44 -14.57
N PRO A 43 -12.00 -13.80 -13.40
CA PRO A 43 -11.22 -14.05 -12.18
C PRO A 43 -10.21 -15.20 -12.33
N GLU A 44 -10.41 -16.11 -13.28
CA GLU A 44 -9.50 -17.21 -13.61
C GLU A 44 -8.14 -16.75 -14.15
N ARG A 45 -8.05 -15.52 -14.67
CA ARG A 45 -6.79 -14.93 -15.14
C ARG A 45 -5.92 -14.38 -14.02
N TYR A 46 -6.47 -14.20 -12.83
CA TYR A 46 -5.72 -13.79 -11.63
C TYR A 46 -5.07 -15.04 -11.02
N ARG A 47 -3.94 -15.45 -11.58
CA ARG A 47 -3.27 -16.69 -11.21
C ARG A 47 -2.30 -16.52 -10.04
N LEU A 48 -1.72 -15.34 -9.89
CA LEU A 48 -0.73 -15.03 -8.86
C LEU A 48 -1.16 -13.80 -8.07
N LEU A 49 -0.71 -13.73 -6.82
CA LEU A 49 -0.87 -12.56 -5.95
C LEU A 49 0.45 -12.30 -5.22
N GLU A 50 0.91 -11.06 -5.26
CA GLU A 50 2.03 -10.63 -4.43
C GLU A 50 1.51 -10.32 -3.02
N ILE A 51 2.00 -11.11 -2.03
CA ILE A 51 1.57 -10.99 -0.63
C ILE A 51 2.55 -10.21 0.24
N MET A 52 3.78 -9.99 -0.23
CA MET A 52 4.82 -9.26 0.48
C MET A 52 5.71 -8.53 -0.49
N SER A 53 5.95 -7.23 -0.22
CA SER A 53 6.84 -6.40 -1.02
C SER A 53 7.57 -5.37 -0.14
N GLY A 54 8.30 -4.44 -0.77
CA GLY A 54 8.86 -3.28 -0.09
C GLY A 54 7.81 -2.39 0.57
N HIS A 55 6.56 -2.48 0.13
CA HIS A 55 5.41 -1.79 0.71
C HIS A 55 4.82 -2.50 1.93
N GLY A 56 5.35 -3.66 2.31
CA GLY A 56 4.87 -4.45 3.44
C GLY A 56 3.98 -5.61 3.04
N ASN A 57 3.19 -6.06 3.99
CA ASN A 57 2.41 -7.28 3.94
C ASN A 57 0.98 -7.01 3.42
N SER A 58 0.59 -7.71 2.37
CA SER A 58 -0.78 -7.76 1.85
C SER A 58 -1.46 -9.11 2.12
N GLU A 59 -0.87 -9.98 2.93
CA GLU A 59 -1.39 -11.30 3.25
C GLU A 59 -2.55 -11.21 4.23
N GLU A 60 -2.34 -10.52 5.35
CA GLU A 60 -3.18 -10.56 6.53
C GLU A 60 -4.37 -9.61 6.45
N TYR A 61 -5.54 -10.09 6.82
CA TYR A 61 -6.71 -9.25 7.05
C TYR A 61 -6.68 -8.69 8.46
N ARG A 62 -6.76 -7.36 8.57
CA ARG A 62 -7.04 -6.64 9.81
C ARG A 62 -8.25 -5.75 9.61
N ASP A 63 -9.11 -5.64 10.59
CA ASP A 63 -10.32 -4.82 10.53
C ASP A 63 -10.05 -3.30 10.69
N TRP A 64 -8.79 -2.90 10.55
CA TRP A 64 -8.39 -1.51 10.65
C TRP A 64 -8.99 -0.65 9.55
N ARG A 65 -9.21 0.60 9.89
CA ARG A 65 -9.69 1.59 8.95
C ARG A 65 -8.75 2.79 8.99
N SER A 66 -8.16 3.12 7.86
CA SER A 66 -7.37 4.35 7.72
C SER A 66 -8.24 5.59 7.79
N ILE A 67 -9.45 5.49 7.26
CA ILE A 67 -10.51 6.50 7.31
C ILE A 67 -11.86 5.79 7.38
N ILE A 68 -12.88 6.50 7.86
CA ILE A 68 -14.28 6.07 7.85
C ILE A 68 -15.02 6.96 6.86
N PRO A 69 -15.42 6.45 5.67
CA PRO A 69 -16.23 7.20 4.72
C PRO A 69 -17.56 7.60 5.35
N ASN A 70 -17.97 8.84 5.15
CA ASN A 70 -19.26 9.35 5.59
C ASN A 70 -20.37 8.96 4.60
N ALA A 71 -21.61 9.09 5.02
CA ALA A 71 -22.79 8.73 4.21
C ALA A 71 -22.95 9.61 2.93
N ASP A 72 -22.29 10.76 2.89
CA ASP A 72 -22.26 11.64 1.72
C ASP A 72 -21.44 11.08 0.55
N GLY A 73 -20.67 10.01 0.78
CA GLY A 73 -19.79 9.37 -0.21
C GLY A 73 -18.59 10.23 -0.67
N VAL A 74 -18.40 11.40 -0.09
CA VAL A 74 -17.37 12.38 -0.46
C VAL A 74 -16.38 12.63 0.67
N SER A 75 -16.89 12.83 1.88
CA SER A 75 -16.08 13.14 3.06
C SER A 75 -15.76 11.88 3.89
N ALA A 76 -14.79 12.02 4.76
CA ALA A 76 -14.38 10.95 5.67
C ALA A 76 -14.07 11.49 7.07
N THR A 77 -14.26 10.63 8.05
CA THR A 77 -13.90 10.86 9.46
C THR A 77 -12.63 10.08 9.79
N CYS A 78 -11.79 10.65 10.63
CA CYS A 78 -10.61 9.98 11.14
C CYS A 78 -10.98 9.03 12.30
N PRO A 79 -10.71 7.73 12.20
CA PRO A 79 -10.96 6.81 13.28
C PRO A 79 -9.99 7.06 14.45
N SER A 80 -10.42 6.72 15.66
CA SER A 80 -9.55 6.74 16.83
C SER A 80 -8.43 5.70 16.72
N PRO A 81 -7.26 5.94 17.33
CA PRO A 81 -6.18 4.98 17.36
C PRO A 81 -6.57 3.75 18.18
N ARG A 82 -5.96 2.62 17.86
CA ARG A 82 -6.05 1.35 18.58
C ARG A 82 -4.68 0.98 19.15
N PRO A 83 -4.59 0.06 20.11
CA PRO A 83 -3.31 -0.42 20.61
C PRO A 83 -2.38 -0.98 19.51
N ASP A 84 -2.98 -1.60 18.50
CA ASP A 84 -2.32 -2.28 17.40
C ASP A 84 -2.26 -1.46 16.09
N TYR A 85 -2.91 -0.28 16.04
CA TYR A 85 -2.97 0.53 14.82
C TYR A 85 -3.13 2.02 15.09
N LEU A 86 -2.27 2.85 14.50
CA LEU A 86 -2.35 4.30 14.52
C LEU A 86 -2.77 4.83 13.14
N PRO A 87 -4.00 5.35 12.98
CA PRO A 87 -4.41 5.96 11.71
C PRO A 87 -3.53 7.16 11.37
N MET A 88 -3.18 7.30 10.08
CA MET A 88 -2.34 8.40 9.62
C MET A 88 -2.97 9.77 9.89
N CYS A 89 -4.28 9.92 9.68
CA CYS A 89 -5.00 11.16 9.99
C CYS A 89 -4.96 11.51 11.49
N TRP A 90 -4.92 10.51 12.37
CA TRP A 90 -4.76 10.76 13.81
C TRP A 90 -3.38 11.32 14.11
N ARG A 91 -2.35 10.71 13.51
CA ARG A 91 -0.96 11.20 13.66
C ARG A 91 -0.78 12.61 13.13
N ALA A 92 -1.46 13.00 12.05
CA ALA A 92 -1.47 14.37 11.57
C ALA A 92 -1.90 15.36 12.66
N GLY A 93 -2.97 15.01 13.41
CA GLY A 93 -3.44 15.82 14.53
C GLY A 93 -2.42 15.89 15.69
N GLU A 94 -1.76 14.77 16.00
CA GLU A 94 -0.72 14.76 17.05
C GLU A 94 0.44 15.69 16.69
N ILE A 95 0.96 15.61 15.47
CA ILE A 95 2.06 16.47 15.00
C ILE A 95 1.68 17.95 15.12
N ILE A 96 0.48 18.33 14.68
CA ILE A 96 0.02 19.72 14.77
C ILE A 96 -0.15 20.16 16.23
N ARG A 97 -0.71 19.30 17.08
CA ARG A 97 -0.86 19.58 18.51
C ARG A 97 0.47 19.82 19.20
N ASP A 98 1.43 18.92 18.97
CA ASP A 98 2.75 19.01 19.60
C ASP A 98 3.47 20.29 19.20
N ARG A 99 3.41 20.66 17.92
CA ARG A 99 3.98 21.91 17.40
C ARG A 99 3.27 23.14 17.96
N CYS A 100 1.96 23.09 18.14
CA CYS A 100 1.15 24.17 18.69
C CYS A 100 1.50 24.41 20.17
N LEU A 101 1.60 23.37 20.97
CA LEU A 101 2.04 23.47 22.37
C LEU A 101 3.48 23.98 22.48
N ALA A 102 4.37 23.52 21.61
CA ALA A 102 5.76 23.99 21.54
C ALA A 102 5.87 25.47 21.16
N ALA A 103 4.89 26.00 20.42
CA ALA A 103 4.77 27.42 20.10
C ALA A 103 4.21 28.28 21.26
N GLY A 104 3.81 27.66 22.39
CA GLY A 104 3.32 28.34 23.58
C GLY A 104 1.80 28.64 23.56
N GLU A 105 1.05 28.07 22.65
CA GLU A 105 -0.41 28.19 22.59
C GLU A 105 -1.09 27.34 23.69
N ASP A 106 -2.32 27.68 24.06
CA ASP A 106 -3.07 26.94 25.07
C ASP A 106 -3.59 25.57 24.57
N GLY A 107 -3.87 24.68 25.52
CA GLY A 107 -4.34 23.32 25.23
C GLY A 107 -5.62 23.28 24.38
N PRO A 108 -6.69 24.01 24.73
CA PRO A 108 -7.92 24.06 23.93
C PRO A 108 -7.70 24.49 22.48
N THR A 109 -6.88 25.51 22.25
CA THR A 109 -6.50 25.97 20.90
C THR A 109 -5.76 24.86 20.13
N CYS A 110 -4.80 24.19 20.78
CA CYS A 110 -4.03 23.13 20.16
C CYS A 110 -4.90 21.88 19.87
N ASP A 111 -5.86 21.56 20.72
CA ASP A 111 -6.82 20.48 20.49
C ASP A 111 -7.75 20.77 19.32
N ALA A 112 -8.18 22.02 19.15
CA ALA A 112 -8.98 22.44 18.00
C ALA A 112 -8.18 22.35 16.70
N ARG A 113 -6.91 22.80 16.67
CA ARG A 113 -6.01 22.66 15.53
C ARG A 113 -5.73 21.20 15.18
N ALA A 114 -5.57 20.34 16.18
CA ALA A 114 -5.42 18.90 15.99
C ALA A 114 -6.66 18.25 15.35
N ALA A 115 -7.86 18.64 15.81
CA ALA A 115 -9.11 18.15 15.22
C ALA A 115 -9.24 18.57 13.74
N ALA A 116 -8.91 19.80 13.41
CA ALA A 116 -8.89 20.28 12.02
C ALA A 116 -7.88 19.50 11.17
N ALA A 117 -6.68 19.21 11.71
CA ALA A 117 -5.67 18.42 11.01
C ALA A 117 -6.13 16.98 10.75
N ARG A 118 -6.80 16.33 11.71
CA ARG A 118 -7.39 15.00 11.54
C ARG A 118 -8.42 14.99 10.42
N LEU A 119 -9.30 15.97 10.40
CA LEU A 119 -10.33 16.09 9.37
C LEU A 119 -9.71 16.32 7.98
N ASN A 120 -8.79 17.25 7.86
CA ASN A 120 -8.12 17.52 6.59
C ASN A 120 -7.35 16.31 6.07
N ALA A 121 -6.62 15.63 6.95
CA ALA A 121 -5.89 14.43 6.56
C ALA A 121 -6.81 13.28 6.13
N ALA A 122 -7.92 13.04 6.85
CA ALA A 122 -8.89 12.01 6.47
C ALA A 122 -9.49 12.25 5.08
N ASN A 123 -9.74 13.50 4.73
CA ASN A 123 -10.37 13.88 3.46
C ASN A 123 -9.39 13.95 2.27
N ASN A 124 -8.08 13.83 2.50
CA ASN A 124 -7.06 13.93 1.44
C ASN A 124 -6.38 12.59 1.09
N SER A 125 -6.83 11.47 1.66
CA SER A 125 -6.37 10.11 1.31
C SER A 125 -4.83 10.01 1.23
N VAL A 126 -4.29 9.62 0.08
CA VAL A 126 -2.84 9.42 -0.14
C VAL A 126 -2.01 10.70 -0.04
N ALA A 127 -2.62 11.86 -0.22
CA ALA A 127 -1.96 13.17 -0.10
C ALA A 127 -2.08 13.78 1.32
N ALA A 128 -2.63 13.05 2.26
CA ALA A 128 -2.93 13.53 3.60
C ALA A 128 -1.71 14.11 4.33
N HIS A 129 -0.50 13.57 4.10
CA HIS A 129 0.72 14.13 4.68
C HIS A 129 1.01 15.58 4.24
N LEU A 130 0.50 15.99 3.08
CA LEU A 130 0.64 17.36 2.59
C LEU A 130 -0.23 18.36 3.35
N THR A 131 -1.22 17.88 4.12
CA THR A 131 -2.03 18.75 4.99
C THR A 131 -1.26 19.24 6.21
N VAL A 132 -0.10 18.63 6.51
CA VAL A 132 0.77 18.98 7.64
C VAL A 132 2.07 19.58 7.09
N PRO A 133 2.20 20.91 7.05
CA PRO A 133 3.33 21.57 6.41
C PRO A 133 4.67 21.19 7.05
N GLY A 134 5.72 21.06 6.22
CA GLY A 134 7.09 20.85 6.66
C GLY A 134 7.35 19.58 7.46
N THR A 135 6.51 18.55 7.34
CA THR A 135 6.77 17.26 8.00
C THR A 135 7.91 16.49 7.35
N LYS A 136 8.60 15.72 8.17
CA LYS A 136 9.60 14.72 7.76
C LYS A 136 8.99 13.33 7.92
N ILE A 137 9.53 12.34 7.19
CA ILE A 137 9.07 10.95 7.24
C ILE A 137 9.10 10.42 8.68
N GLU A 138 10.13 10.75 9.44
CA GLU A 138 10.34 10.28 10.80
C GLU A 138 9.25 10.76 11.78
N GLU A 139 8.59 11.88 11.50
CA GLU A 139 7.50 12.40 12.34
C GLU A 139 6.22 11.56 12.22
N TRP A 140 6.09 10.76 11.15
CA TRP A 140 4.91 9.90 10.95
C TRP A 140 4.98 8.58 11.71
N LEU A 141 6.15 8.20 12.23
CA LEU A 141 6.37 7.00 13.04
C LEU A 141 5.79 5.73 12.38
N ASP A 142 4.99 4.99 13.13
CA ASP A 142 4.27 3.78 12.74
C ASP A 142 2.85 4.04 12.21
N ALA A 143 2.53 5.30 11.90
CA ALA A 143 1.19 5.64 11.41
C ALA A 143 0.83 4.88 10.13
N GLY A 144 -0.38 4.31 10.12
CA GLY A 144 -0.88 3.50 9.01
C GLY A 144 -0.31 2.09 8.94
N GLN A 145 0.60 1.72 9.83
CA GLN A 145 1.18 0.39 9.93
C GLN A 145 0.68 -0.32 11.19
N CYS A 146 0.70 -1.63 11.17
CA CYS A 146 0.57 -2.38 12.42
C CYS A 146 1.83 -2.24 13.27
N ARG A 147 1.66 -2.29 14.59
CA ARG A 147 2.76 -2.21 15.55
C ARG A 147 3.48 -3.54 15.75
N ASP A 148 2.90 -4.62 15.26
CA ASP A 148 3.38 -6.00 15.38
C ASP A 148 3.64 -6.68 14.02
N CYS A 149 3.53 -5.96 12.91
CA CYS A 149 3.71 -6.48 11.56
C CYS A 149 4.32 -5.44 10.61
N PHE A 150 4.46 -5.78 9.32
CA PHE A 150 5.03 -4.92 8.29
C PHE A 150 3.99 -4.54 7.24
N LEU A 151 2.95 -3.84 7.64
CA LEU A 151 2.01 -3.24 6.71
C LEU A 151 2.53 -1.90 6.17
N PRO A 152 2.08 -1.49 4.97
CA PRO A 152 2.40 -0.18 4.44
C PRO A 152 1.93 0.94 5.36
N ALA A 153 2.67 2.04 5.36
CA ALA A 153 2.21 3.27 5.98
C ALA A 153 0.97 3.81 5.26
N PHE A 154 0.14 4.57 5.98
CA PHE A 154 -1.05 5.26 5.49
C PHE A 154 -2.12 4.30 4.96
N GLY A 155 -3.08 4.79 4.35
CA GLY A 155 -4.13 4.24 3.51
C GLY A 155 -4.47 2.74 3.51
N TYR A 156 -4.27 1.98 4.58
CA TYR A 156 -4.53 0.54 4.61
C TYR A 156 -5.95 0.15 4.14
N ARG A 157 -6.02 -0.88 3.29
CA ARG A 157 -7.24 -1.40 2.66
C ARG A 157 -7.44 -2.88 2.98
N PRO A 158 -8.19 -3.22 4.04
CA PRO A 158 -8.39 -4.62 4.46
C PRO A 158 -9.02 -5.50 3.38
N GLY A 159 -9.95 -4.97 2.57
CA GLY A 159 -10.57 -5.68 1.46
C GLY A 159 -9.65 -5.96 0.26
N GLY A 160 -8.38 -5.54 0.34
CA GLY A 160 -7.31 -5.88 -0.59
C GLY A 160 -6.36 -6.96 -0.08
N SER A 161 -6.58 -7.52 1.13
CA SER A 161 -5.72 -8.59 1.66
C SER A 161 -5.96 -9.93 0.99
N ALA A 162 -4.92 -10.76 0.95
CA ALA A 162 -5.02 -12.13 0.44
C ALA A 162 -6.03 -12.97 1.25
N GLN A 163 -6.00 -12.86 2.58
CA GLN A 163 -6.96 -13.56 3.45
C GLN A 163 -8.40 -13.17 3.15
N TYR A 164 -8.68 -11.86 2.97
CA TYR A 164 -10.01 -11.42 2.57
C TYR A 164 -10.42 -12.03 1.23
N ALA A 165 -9.56 -11.92 0.24
CA ALA A 165 -9.84 -12.43 -1.11
C ALA A 165 -10.02 -13.95 -1.14
N MET A 166 -9.26 -14.71 -0.36
CA MET A 166 -9.41 -16.17 -0.25
C MET A 166 -10.72 -16.59 0.43
N ALA A 167 -11.28 -15.75 1.29
CA ALA A 167 -12.56 -15.99 1.94
C ALA A 167 -13.76 -15.70 1.01
N LEU A 168 -13.54 -15.04 -0.13
CA LEU A 168 -14.62 -14.70 -1.06
C LEU A 168 -15.06 -15.89 -1.91
N GLY A 169 -16.37 -15.95 -2.14
CA GLY A 169 -16.99 -16.82 -3.14
C GLY A 169 -18.05 -16.05 -3.91
N ASN A 170 -18.15 -16.30 -5.21
CA ASN A 170 -19.25 -15.83 -6.03
C ASN A 170 -20.18 -16.99 -6.34
N PHE A 171 -21.44 -16.87 -5.97
CA PHE A 171 -22.51 -17.85 -6.08
C PHE A 171 -23.60 -17.39 -7.08
N ASP A 172 -23.30 -16.47 -7.99
CA ASP A 172 -24.22 -16.05 -9.04
C ASP A 172 -24.67 -17.25 -9.89
N ASN A 173 -23.78 -18.26 -10.03
CA ASN A 173 -24.13 -19.60 -10.52
C ASN A 173 -23.91 -20.61 -9.37
N PRO A 174 -24.98 -21.05 -8.68
CA PRO A 174 -24.88 -21.99 -7.56
C PRO A 174 -24.27 -23.35 -7.92
N ASP A 175 -24.45 -23.81 -9.16
CA ASP A 175 -23.92 -25.09 -9.63
C ASP A 175 -22.42 -25.02 -9.95
N ALA A 176 -21.88 -23.82 -10.15
CA ALA A 176 -20.48 -23.59 -10.45
C ALA A 176 -19.98 -22.36 -9.74
N PRO A 177 -19.91 -22.37 -8.40
CA PRO A 177 -19.42 -21.22 -7.64
C PRO A 177 -17.95 -20.92 -7.97
N THR A 178 -17.63 -19.63 -8.11
CA THR A 178 -16.28 -19.20 -8.42
C THR A 178 -15.59 -18.60 -7.19
N ARG A 179 -14.27 -18.76 -7.11
CA ARG A 179 -13.39 -18.17 -6.12
C ARG A 179 -12.01 -17.97 -6.71
N PHE A 180 -11.23 -17.10 -6.10
CA PHE A 180 -9.83 -16.97 -6.47
C PHE A 180 -9.05 -18.25 -6.11
N LYS A 181 -8.14 -18.63 -7.00
CA LYS A 181 -7.19 -19.73 -6.80
C LYS A 181 -5.80 -19.20 -7.15
N TRP A 182 -5.09 -18.65 -6.18
CA TRP A 182 -3.81 -18.04 -6.42
C TRP A 182 -2.63 -18.94 -6.03
N GLY A 183 -1.53 -18.78 -6.78
CA GLY A 183 -0.19 -18.96 -6.27
C GLY A 183 0.28 -17.66 -5.64
N PHE A 184 1.15 -17.74 -4.65
CA PHE A 184 1.66 -16.58 -3.95
C PHE A 184 3.10 -16.30 -4.35
N ILE A 185 3.41 -15.02 -4.50
CA ILE A 185 4.77 -14.53 -4.67
C ILE A 185 5.05 -13.41 -3.68
N ALA A 186 6.33 -13.08 -3.54
CA ALA A 186 6.77 -11.90 -2.82
C ALA A 186 7.87 -11.21 -3.60
N SER A 187 8.08 -9.93 -3.37
CA SER A 187 9.10 -9.15 -4.05
C SER A 187 9.75 -8.12 -3.13
N SER A 188 10.80 -7.48 -3.61
CA SER A 188 11.44 -6.36 -2.90
C SER A 188 10.89 -5.00 -3.31
N ASP A 189 10.09 -4.96 -4.36
CA ASP A 189 9.66 -3.72 -5.02
C ASP A 189 10.85 -2.83 -5.42
N ASN A 190 11.94 -3.44 -5.86
CA ASN A 190 13.16 -2.72 -6.21
C ASN A 190 13.11 -2.21 -7.66
N HIS A 191 13.03 -0.91 -7.84
CA HIS A 191 12.98 -0.24 -9.14
C HIS A 191 14.36 0.04 -9.77
N ARG A 192 15.43 -0.55 -9.23
CA ARG A 192 16.81 -0.33 -9.70
C ARG A 192 17.42 -1.53 -10.41
N ALA A 193 16.60 -2.44 -10.91
CA ALA A 193 17.02 -3.66 -11.60
C ALA A 193 18.08 -4.49 -10.81
N ARG A 194 17.91 -4.61 -9.50
CA ARG A 194 18.78 -5.39 -8.61
C ARG A 194 18.04 -6.63 -8.12
N PRO A 195 18.01 -7.72 -8.88
CA PRO A 195 17.30 -8.93 -8.50
C PRO A 195 17.90 -9.55 -7.23
N GLY A 196 17.05 -10.21 -6.44
CA GLY A 196 17.48 -10.89 -5.22
C GLY A 196 17.81 -9.98 -4.04
N THR A 197 17.38 -8.72 -4.06
CA THR A 197 17.60 -7.75 -2.99
C THR A 197 16.46 -7.70 -1.97
N GLY A 198 15.58 -8.69 -1.95
CA GLY A 198 14.45 -8.76 -1.02
C GLY A 198 14.89 -8.77 0.45
N TYR A 199 15.93 -9.53 0.79
CA TYR A 199 16.48 -9.55 2.13
C TYR A 199 17.54 -8.47 2.31
N LYS A 200 17.27 -7.49 3.17
CA LYS A 200 18.12 -6.31 3.36
C LYS A 200 18.32 -6.01 4.85
N PRO A 201 18.95 -6.90 5.62
CA PRO A 201 19.22 -6.64 7.02
C PRO A 201 20.29 -5.56 7.22
N VAL A 202 21.16 -5.39 6.21
CA VAL A 202 22.26 -4.42 6.21
C VAL A 202 22.03 -3.41 5.08
N ASP A 203 22.26 -2.14 5.38
CA ASP A 203 22.22 -1.05 4.37
C ASP A 203 20.87 -0.93 3.63
N ARG A 204 19.79 -1.24 4.33
CA ARG A 204 18.43 -1.27 3.77
C ARG A 204 18.07 0.00 3.00
N LEU A 205 18.37 1.18 3.56
CA LEU A 205 18.08 2.46 2.94
C LEU A 205 18.79 2.68 1.61
N ARG A 206 19.93 2.00 1.35
CA ARG A 206 20.64 2.09 0.07
C ARG A 206 20.20 1.02 -0.91
N GLN A 207 19.63 -0.07 -0.43
CA GLN A 207 19.25 -1.21 -1.23
C GLN A 207 17.77 -1.17 -1.68
N THR A 208 16.95 -0.33 -1.06
CA THR A 208 15.54 -0.11 -1.41
C THR A 208 15.37 1.18 -2.21
N ASP A 209 14.19 1.40 -2.74
CA ASP A 209 13.81 2.68 -3.35
C ASP A 209 13.62 3.81 -2.33
N ALA A 210 13.59 3.48 -1.04
CA ALA A 210 13.79 4.46 0.05
C ALA A 210 15.21 5.05 0.06
N ALA A 211 16.14 4.53 -0.76
CA ALA A 211 17.45 5.11 -0.94
C ALA A 211 17.29 6.56 -1.39
N ARG A 212 17.79 7.43 -0.54
CA ARG A 212 17.71 8.88 -0.60
C ARG A 212 17.67 9.41 -2.03
N LEU A 213 16.57 10.05 -2.36
CA LEU A 213 16.54 10.97 -3.50
C LEU A 213 17.71 11.94 -3.36
N SER A 214 18.38 12.26 -4.46
CA SER A 214 19.42 13.30 -4.42
C SER A 214 18.82 14.58 -3.83
N ALA A 215 19.65 15.41 -3.20
CA ALA A 215 19.19 16.66 -2.59
C ALA A 215 18.41 17.53 -3.58
N GLN A 216 18.78 17.51 -4.85
CA GLN A 216 18.08 18.24 -5.93
C GLN A 216 16.66 17.67 -6.20
N TRP A 217 16.49 16.35 -6.18
CA TRP A 217 15.18 15.72 -6.34
C TRP A 217 14.29 15.94 -5.12
N ARG A 218 14.87 15.87 -3.90
CA ARG A 218 14.13 16.21 -2.67
C ARG A 218 13.58 17.62 -2.73
N GLN A 219 14.39 18.60 -3.17
CA GLN A 219 13.97 19.99 -3.29
C GLN A 219 12.85 20.19 -4.33
N ARG A 220 12.74 19.31 -5.32
CA ARG A 220 11.71 19.38 -6.37
C ARG A 220 10.42 18.69 -5.98
N ILE A 221 10.51 17.56 -5.28
CA ILE A 221 9.37 16.66 -5.02
C ILE A 221 8.71 16.98 -3.68
N PHE A 222 9.50 17.26 -2.64
CA PHE A 222 8.91 17.57 -1.34
C PHE A 222 8.49 19.04 -1.27
N PRO A 223 7.28 19.31 -0.77
CA PRO A 223 6.82 20.67 -0.57
C PRO A 223 7.82 21.44 0.29
N LYS A 224 8.31 22.56 -0.22
CA LYS A 224 9.07 23.51 0.56
C LYS A 224 8.10 24.18 1.53
N GLY A 225 8.17 23.84 2.78
CA GLY A 225 7.35 24.45 3.82
C GLY A 225 8.10 24.39 5.13
N GLU A 226 8.12 25.49 5.85
CA GLU A 226 8.53 25.48 7.24
C GLU A 226 7.49 24.70 8.05
N PRO A 227 7.93 23.98 9.10
CA PRO A 227 7.02 23.36 10.03
C PRO A 227 6.02 24.37 10.57
N ALA A 228 4.74 24.13 10.40
CA ALA A 228 3.70 24.99 10.93
C ALA A 228 2.87 24.25 11.99
N ALA A 229 2.35 25.00 12.96
CA ALA A 229 1.48 24.52 14.02
C ALA A 229 -0.01 24.54 13.60
N GLU A 230 -0.27 24.60 12.31
CA GLU A 230 -1.60 24.60 11.72
C GLU A 230 -1.62 23.70 10.49
N THR A 231 -2.75 23.04 10.28
CA THR A 231 -3.00 22.27 9.07
C THR A 231 -3.36 23.21 7.92
N ARG A 232 -3.14 22.75 6.68
CA ARG A 232 -3.61 23.45 5.48
C ARG A 232 -4.63 22.63 4.73
N VAL A 233 -5.59 23.33 4.13
CA VAL A 233 -6.50 22.74 3.15
C VAL A 233 -5.75 22.60 1.83
N LEU A 234 -5.90 21.45 1.18
CA LEU A 234 -5.28 21.19 -0.12
C LEU A 234 -6.27 21.55 -1.24
N ASP A 235 -5.74 22.16 -2.28
CA ASP A 235 -6.49 22.36 -3.52
C ASP A 235 -6.43 21.07 -4.36
N PRO A 236 -7.58 20.44 -4.67
CA PRO A 236 -7.62 19.24 -5.50
C PRO A 236 -6.97 19.41 -6.88
N ALA A 237 -7.08 20.60 -7.48
CA ALA A 237 -6.45 20.88 -8.76
C ALA A 237 -4.92 20.91 -8.66
N ALA A 238 -4.39 21.45 -7.56
CA ALA A 238 -2.95 21.44 -7.30
C ALA A 238 -2.43 20.01 -7.10
N LEU A 239 -3.19 19.14 -6.41
CA LEU A 239 -2.83 17.72 -6.20
C LEU A 239 -2.74 16.97 -7.53
N MET A 240 -3.66 17.17 -8.45
CA MET A 240 -3.62 16.54 -9.77
C MET A 240 -2.35 16.89 -10.55
N ASN A 241 -1.82 18.09 -10.36
CA ASN A 241 -0.59 18.55 -11.02
C ASN A 241 0.70 18.05 -10.33
N MET A 242 0.62 17.55 -9.10
CA MET A 242 1.80 17.06 -8.37
C MET A 242 2.25 15.67 -8.84
N GLY A 243 1.37 14.88 -9.47
CA GLY A 243 1.68 13.52 -9.89
C GLY A 243 2.24 12.68 -8.74
N PHE A 244 3.32 11.96 -8.97
CA PHE A 244 3.96 11.12 -7.94
C PHE A 244 4.47 11.89 -6.70
N ALA A 245 4.70 13.19 -6.80
CA ALA A 245 5.12 13.98 -5.65
C ALA A 245 4.04 14.00 -4.54
N ALA A 246 2.76 13.85 -4.89
CA ALA A 246 1.68 13.78 -3.92
C ALA A 246 1.74 12.53 -3.01
N THR A 247 2.44 11.49 -3.41
CA THR A 247 2.50 10.20 -2.72
C THR A 247 3.91 9.84 -2.24
N GLU A 248 4.89 10.68 -2.51
CA GLU A 248 6.29 10.33 -2.28
C GLU A 248 6.62 10.09 -0.80
N MET A 249 6.00 10.82 0.12
CA MET A 249 6.25 10.60 1.54
C MET A 249 5.69 9.26 2.02
N GLU A 250 4.48 8.89 1.59
CA GLU A 250 3.89 7.59 1.87
C GLU A 250 4.76 6.47 1.29
N ARG A 251 5.19 6.63 0.04
CA ARG A 251 6.09 5.71 -0.63
C ARG A 251 7.41 5.52 0.13
N GLN A 252 8.05 6.59 0.54
CA GLN A 252 9.30 6.53 1.32
C GLN A 252 9.09 5.83 2.67
N ALA A 253 7.99 6.11 3.36
CA ALA A 253 7.65 5.45 4.62
C ALA A 253 7.41 3.95 4.42
N SER A 254 6.76 3.55 3.33
CA SER A 254 6.47 2.15 3.00
C SER A 254 7.73 1.31 2.75
N PHE A 255 8.81 1.90 2.25
CA PHE A 255 10.08 1.19 1.99
C PHE A 255 10.94 0.89 3.23
N TRP A 256 10.42 1.09 4.42
CA TRP A 256 11.12 0.74 5.67
C TRP A 256 11.15 -0.78 5.93
N THR A 257 10.36 -1.55 5.20
CA THR A 257 10.35 -3.00 5.27
C THR A 257 11.43 -3.63 4.38
N THR A 258 11.81 -4.86 4.69
CA THR A 258 12.85 -5.57 3.93
C THR A 258 12.40 -6.05 2.56
N GLY A 259 11.09 -6.14 2.31
CA GLY A 259 10.54 -6.75 1.11
C GLY A 259 10.70 -8.26 1.08
N GLY A 260 10.28 -8.89 -0.01
CA GLY A 260 10.23 -10.33 -0.17
C GLY A 260 11.06 -10.88 -1.33
N LEU A 261 11.03 -12.20 -1.49
CA LEU A 261 11.55 -12.92 -2.64
C LEU A 261 10.49 -13.87 -3.17
N ALA A 262 10.35 -13.92 -4.50
CA ALA A 262 9.58 -14.94 -5.20
C ALA A 262 10.44 -16.19 -5.42
N ALA A 263 9.83 -17.35 -5.27
CA ALA A 263 10.39 -18.64 -5.67
C ALA A 263 9.40 -19.39 -6.55
N VAL A 264 9.92 -20.22 -7.43
CA VAL A 264 9.15 -21.04 -8.35
C VAL A 264 9.73 -22.44 -8.42
N HIS A 265 8.85 -23.46 -8.39
CA HIS A 265 9.19 -24.85 -8.64
C HIS A 265 9.10 -25.12 -10.13
N SER A 266 10.23 -25.10 -10.81
CA SER A 266 10.28 -25.24 -12.27
C SER A 266 11.15 -26.45 -12.65
N GLU A 267 10.76 -27.16 -13.69
CA GLU A 267 11.53 -28.29 -14.25
C GLU A 267 12.87 -27.88 -14.84
N GLY A 268 13.07 -26.57 -15.06
CA GLY A 268 14.31 -26.05 -15.63
C GLY A 268 14.45 -24.55 -15.40
N ARG A 269 15.53 -23.99 -15.97
CA ARG A 269 15.85 -22.56 -15.85
C ARG A 269 15.58 -21.77 -17.14
N SER A 270 14.93 -22.39 -18.12
CA SER A 270 14.51 -21.67 -19.31
C SER A 270 13.38 -20.68 -18.98
N ARG A 271 13.24 -19.66 -19.81
CA ARG A 271 12.15 -18.68 -19.68
C ARG A 271 10.78 -19.38 -19.69
N ASP A 272 10.58 -20.30 -20.63
CA ASP A 272 9.31 -21.01 -20.80
C ASP A 272 9.00 -21.90 -19.62
N ALA A 273 9.96 -22.71 -19.13
CA ALA A 273 9.76 -23.55 -17.97
C ALA A 273 9.39 -22.74 -16.70
N ILE A 274 10.01 -21.57 -16.52
CA ILE A 274 9.69 -20.67 -15.41
C ILE A 274 8.30 -20.06 -15.60
N PHE A 275 7.95 -19.61 -16.80
CA PHE A 275 6.64 -19.04 -17.09
C PHE A 275 5.51 -20.06 -16.86
N ASP A 276 5.71 -21.29 -17.36
CA ASP A 276 4.74 -22.36 -17.20
C ASP A 276 4.50 -22.73 -15.73
N ALA A 277 5.57 -22.77 -14.93
CA ALA A 277 5.46 -23.01 -13.49
C ALA A 277 4.73 -21.88 -12.76
N LEU A 278 4.99 -20.61 -13.13
CA LEU A 278 4.22 -19.46 -12.64
C LEU A 278 2.74 -19.58 -13.04
N ALA A 279 2.46 -19.94 -14.28
CA ALA A 279 1.10 -20.12 -14.77
C ALA A 279 0.35 -21.27 -14.05
N ARG A 280 1.05 -22.34 -13.67
CA ARG A 280 0.53 -23.44 -12.84
C ARG A 280 0.44 -23.12 -11.35
N ARG A 281 0.93 -21.95 -10.91
CA ARG A 281 0.95 -21.52 -9.51
C ARG A 281 1.91 -22.32 -8.61
N GLU A 282 2.92 -22.91 -9.17
CA GLU A 282 3.98 -23.66 -8.47
C GLU A 282 4.98 -22.67 -7.85
N THR A 283 4.48 -21.80 -6.98
CA THR A 283 5.20 -20.66 -6.46
C THR A 283 5.04 -20.52 -4.97
N TYR A 284 6.01 -19.85 -4.36
CA TYR A 284 5.86 -19.33 -3.00
C TYR A 284 6.65 -18.03 -2.83
N GLY A 285 6.33 -17.29 -1.79
CA GLY A 285 7.04 -16.09 -1.40
C GLY A 285 7.72 -16.25 -0.05
N THR A 286 8.79 -15.51 0.16
CA THR A 286 9.40 -15.35 1.48
C THR A 286 9.43 -13.87 1.86
N SER A 287 9.54 -13.55 3.14
CA SER A 287 9.70 -12.18 3.63
C SER A 287 11.14 -11.64 3.53
N GLY A 288 11.96 -12.24 2.64
CA GLY A 288 13.30 -11.77 2.33
C GLY A 288 14.38 -12.86 2.30
N PRO A 289 14.49 -13.76 3.29
CA PRO A 289 15.47 -14.82 3.26
C PRO A 289 15.26 -15.82 2.12
N ARG A 290 16.36 -16.39 1.61
CA ARG A 290 16.30 -17.48 0.63
C ARG A 290 16.04 -18.80 1.35
N ILE A 291 14.80 -19.23 1.33
CA ILE A 291 14.32 -20.46 1.96
C ILE A 291 13.87 -21.40 0.85
N LEU A 292 14.32 -22.64 0.87
CA LEU A 292 13.82 -23.70 -0.01
C LEU A 292 12.68 -24.41 0.70
N LEU A 293 11.50 -24.37 0.11
CA LEU A 293 10.29 -25.02 0.62
C LEU A 293 9.77 -26.04 -0.38
N TRP A 294 9.33 -27.18 0.14
CA TRP A 294 8.63 -28.20 -0.61
C TRP A 294 7.30 -28.48 0.09
N PHE A 295 6.21 -28.40 -0.67
CA PHE A 295 4.86 -28.71 -0.20
C PHE A 295 4.39 -29.97 -0.93
N ASN A 296 3.88 -30.95 -0.16
CA ASN A 296 3.24 -32.15 -0.68
C ASN A 296 1.72 -32.07 -0.44
#